data_817284224a26d42ef80d9fe51659842f
#
_entry.id   817284224a26d42ef80d9fe51659842f
#
_cell.length_a   1.000
_cell.length_b   1.000
_cell.length_c   1.000
_cell.angle_alpha   90.00
_cell.angle_beta   90.00
_cell.angle_gamma   90.00
#
_symmetry.space_group_name_H-M   'P 1'
#
loop_
_entity.id
_entity.type
_entity.pdbx_description
1 polymer ?
#
loop_
_entity_poly.entity_id
_entity_poly.type
_entity_poly.pdbx_seq_one_letter_code
_entity_poly.pdbx_strand_id
1 'polypeptide(L)'
;NTPDPSANFQAYVGTDLNVVGRGWAQYLVDKGFVKKGDFVWMPVEVPGASYGVEEEKGIKEVFEPLGITWEVTETTLDQAEVITRMSDYLNANRAKIKAIIGLGDLATGSIKRVFDQVGVKPGEIPVVGWGNSLDTTAEVQEGYVNAAQWQDPQATSFMALSLALMATEGVPPAFNIITGALYEKDTAQTYADVMSGK
;
A
#
# COMPACT_ATOMS: atom_id res chain seq x y z
N ASN A 1 10.28 2.78 6.54
CA ASN A 1 10.24 1.35 6.85
C ASN A 1 10.97 0.46 5.81
N THR A 2 12.05 0.94 5.24
CA THR A 2 12.93 0.15 4.37
C THR A 2 14.28 0.00 5.04
N PRO A 3 14.93 -1.18 4.96
CA PRO A 3 16.29 -1.33 5.47
C PRO A 3 17.20 -0.31 4.81
N ASP A 4 17.89 0.51 5.61
CA ASP A 4 18.88 1.46 5.12
C ASP A 4 20.28 0.86 5.25
N PRO A 5 20.93 0.47 4.13
CA PRO A 5 22.26 -0.11 4.17
C PRO A 5 23.35 0.82 4.72
N SER A 6 23.08 2.14 4.70
CA SER A 6 24.02 3.14 5.26
C SER A 6 23.91 3.29 6.77
N ALA A 7 22.83 2.82 7.37
CA ALA A 7 22.62 2.87 8.81
C ALA A 7 23.37 1.71 9.51
N ASN A 8 24.05 2.05 10.58
CA ASN A 8 24.85 1.07 11.34
C ASN A 8 23.99 0.36 12.39
N PHE A 9 22.95 -0.40 11.94
CA PHE A 9 22.19 -1.27 12.84
C PHE A 9 22.59 -2.73 12.68
N GLN A 10 22.43 -3.48 13.77
CA GLN A 10 22.76 -4.89 13.83
C GLN A 10 21.70 -5.76 13.11
N ALA A 11 20.44 -5.32 13.11
CA ALA A 11 19.32 -5.98 12.47
C ALA A 11 18.22 -4.99 12.12
N TYR A 12 17.33 -5.39 11.24
CA TYR A 12 16.12 -4.66 10.84
C TYR A 12 14.90 -5.54 11.01
N VAL A 13 13.82 -4.94 11.51
CA VAL A 13 12.49 -5.57 11.52
C VAL A 13 11.50 -4.58 10.94
N GLY A 14 10.78 -4.97 9.93
CA GLY A 14 9.77 -4.12 9.31
C GLY A 14 9.46 -4.51 7.87
N THR A 15 8.82 -3.60 7.16
CA THR A 15 8.44 -3.78 5.76
C THR A 15 9.55 -3.30 4.84
N ASP A 16 9.73 -3.93 3.71
CA ASP A 16 10.55 -3.41 2.61
C ASP A 16 9.64 -2.72 1.59
N LEU A 17 9.65 -1.40 1.58
CA LEU A 17 8.72 -0.59 0.77
C LEU A 17 8.95 -0.74 -0.74
N ASN A 18 10.19 -0.97 -1.18
CA ASN A 18 10.47 -1.26 -2.58
C ASN A 18 9.85 -2.60 -2.99
N VAL A 19 10.00 -3.63 -2.15
CA VAL A 19 9.37 -4.94 -2.37
C VAL A 19 7.85 -4.83 -2.38
N VAL A 20 7.27 -4.02 -1.49
CA VAL A 20 5.82 -3.77 -1.44
C VAL A 20 5.33 -3.13 -2.73
N GLY A 21 5.95 -2.02 -3.16
CA GLY A 21 5.57 -1.34 -4.40
C GLY A 21 5.66 -2.26 -5.62
N ARG A 22 6.74 -3.04 -5.71
CA ARG A 22 6.90 -4.07 -6.74
C ARG A 22 5.78 -5.09 -6.68
N GLY A 23 5.41 -5.55 -5.49
CA GLY A 23 4.33 -6.50 -5.26
C GLY A 23 2.97 -5.98 -5.74
N TRP A 24 2.63 -4.72 -5.47
CA TRP A 24 1.40 -4.09 -5.98
C TRP A 24 1.35 -4.01 -7.49
N ALA A 25 2.44 -3.56 -8.12
CA ALA A 25 2.52 -3.48 -9.57
C ALA A 25 2.42 -4.86 -10.22
N GLN A 26 3.13 -5.86 -9.68
CA GLN A 26 3.08 -7.24 -10.16
C GLN A 26 1.69 -7.84 -10.01
N TYR A 27 1.02 -7.60 -8.86
CA TYR A 27 -0.36 -8.03 -8.63
C TYR A 27 -1.32 -7.52 -9.73
N LEU A 28 -1.25 -6.21 -10.05
CA LEU A 28 -2.11 -5.63 -11.08
C LEU A 28 -1.83 -6.24 -12.47
N VAL A 29 -0.58 -6.54 -12.78
CA VAL A 29 -0.17 -7.19 -14.05
C VAL A 29 -0.65 -8.65 -14.08
N ASP A 30 -0.38 -9.43 -13.03
CA ASP A 30 -0.72 -10.86 -12.97
C ASP A 30 -2.23 -11.13 -13.00
N LYS A 31 -3.01 -10.24 -12.38
CA LYS A 31 -4.49 -10.29 -12.47
C LYS A 31 -5.02 -9.80 -13.83
N GLY A 32 -4.16 -9.27 -14.70
CA GLY A 32 -4.57 -8.72 -16.00
C GLY A 32 -5.33 -7.39 -15.90
N PHE A 33 -5.23 -6.69 -14.79
CA PHE A 33 -5.89 -5.41 -14.58
C PHE A 33 -5.24 -4.27 -15.36
N VAL A 34 -3.92 -4.38 -15.61
CA VAL A 34 -3.17 -3.41 -16.41
C VAL A 34 -2.29 -4.11 -17.43
N LYS A 35 -2.06 -3.43 -18.56
CA LYS A 35 -1.24 -3.91 -19.67
C LYS A 35 -0.49 -2.76 -20.34
N LYS A 36 0.34 -3.06 -21.31
CA LYS A 36 1.10 -2.08 -22.08
C LYS A 36 0.23 -0.91 -22.58
N GLY A 37 0.66 0.30 -22.27
CA GLY A 37 0.00 1.55 -22.69
C GLY A 37 -1.08 2.05 -21.71
N ASP A 38 -1.39 1.29 -20.67
CA ASP A 38 -2.33 1.71 -19.64
C ASP A 38 -1.72 2.79 -18.72
N PHE A 39 -2.61 3.50 -18.03
CA PHE A 39 -2.26 4.55 -17.08
C PHE A 39 -2.77 4.20 -15.69
N VAL A 40 -1.89 4.28 -14.70
CA VAL A 40 -2.18 4.02 -13.29
C VAL A 40 -2.07 5.31 -12.48
N TRP A 41 -3.05 5.56 -11.64
CA TRP A 41 -3.03 6.71 -10.74
C TRP A 41 -2.54 6.31 -9.35
N MET A 42 -1.66 7.12 -8.75
CA MET A 42 -1.06 6.85 -7.44
C MET A 42 -1.26 8.04 -6.49
N PRO A 43 -2.40 8.09 -5.75
CA PRO A 43 -2.62 9.08 -4.71
C PRO A 43 -1.70 8.82 -3.50
N VAL A 44 -1.12 9.90 -2.94
CA VAL A 44 -0.24 9.89 -1.78
C VAL A 44 -0.50 11.08 -0.88
N GLU A 45 -0.46 10.90 0.44
CA GLU A 45 -0.73 11.99 1.38
C GLU A 45 0.31 13.10 1.30
N VAL A 46 1.59 12.74 1.22
CA VAL A 46 2.72 13.68 1.19
C VAL A 46 3.67 13.30 0.06
N PRO A 47 3.64 14.01 -1.08
CA PRO A 47 4.57 13.78 -2.17
C PRO A 47 6.03 13.94 -1.73
N GLY A 48 6.89 13.03 -2.18
CA GLY A 48 8.32 13.04 -1.82
C GLY A 48 8.62 12.49 -0.42
N ALA A 49 7.63 12.07 0.35
CA ALA A 49 7.87 11.32 1.56
C ALA A 49 8.57 10.00 1.23
N SER A 50 9.51 9.60 2.09
CA SER A 50 10.38 8.44 1.83
C SER A 50 9.61 7.15 1.55
N TYR A 51 8.45 6.95 2.17
CA TYR A 51 7.63 5.77 1.92
C TYR A 51 7.13 5.71 0.47
N GLY A 52 6.48 6.78 -0.02
CA GLY A 52 5.96 6.82 -1.39
C GLY A 52 7.06 6.75 -2.44
N VAL A 53 8.23 7.37 -2.17
CA VAL A 53 9.38 7.32 -3.08
C VAL A 53 9.94 5.90 -3.21
N GLU A 54 10.07 5.17 -2.10
CA GLU A 54 10.60 3.79 -2.15
C GLU A 54 9.59 2.81 -2.78
N GLU A 55 8.30 2.98 -2.52
CA GLU A 55 7.24 2.22 -3.19
C GLU A 55 7.22 2.48 -4.70
N GLU A 56 7.29 3.75 -5.11
CA GLU A 56 7.33 4.12 -6.52
C GLU A 56 8.53 3.52 -7.24
N LYS A 57 9.71 3.42 -6.61
CA LYS A 57 10.87 2.73 -7.19
C LYS A 57 10.56 1.28 -7.52
N GLY A 58 9.91 0.56 -6.61
CA GLY A 58 9.52 -0.83 -6.84
C GLY A 58 8.46 -0.97 -7.94
N ILE A 59 7.47 -0.08 -7.97
CA ILE A 59 6.45 -0.02 -9.03
C ILE A 59 7.10 0.22 -10.40
N LYS A 60 8.03 1.15 -10.46
CA LYS A 60 8.77 1.51 -11.66
C LYS A 60 9.49 0.32 -12.29
N GLU A 61 10.12 -0.54 -11.48
CA GLU A 61 10.81 -1.75 -11.96
C GLU A 61 9.89 -2.70 -12.76
N VAL A 62 8.57 -2.71 -12.43
CA VAL A 62 7.58 -3.54 -13.12
C VAL A 62 6.95 -2.80 -14.29
N PHE A 63 6.58 -1.54 -14.11
CA PHE A 63 5.78 -0.80 -15.09
C PHE A 63 6.58 -0.26 -16.27
N GLU A 64 7.79 0.24 -16.05
CA GLU A 64 8.62 0.79 -17.15
C GLU A 64 8.88 -0.23 -18.27
N PRO A 65 9.32 -1.48 -17.98
CA PRO A 65 9.57 -2.47 -19.04
C PRO A 65 8.32 -2.84 -19.84
N LEU A 66 7.14 -2.69 -19.21
CA LEU A 66 5.86 -2.99 -19.83
C LEU A 66 5.26 -1.79 -20.57
N GLY A 67 5.88 -0.60 -20.45
CA GLY A 67 5.33 0.63 -21.04
C GLY A 67 4.02 1.07 -20.42
N ILE A 68 3.80 0.77 -19.14
CA ILE A 68 2.71 1.30 -18.31
C ILE A 68 3.17 2.64 -17.75
N THR A 69 2.30 3.64 -17.80
CA THR A 69 2.56 4.98 -17.29
C THR A 69 1.81 5.26 -16.01
N TRP A 70 2.28 6.19 -15.19
CA TRP A 70 1.63 6.53 -13.93
C TRP A 70 1.81 8.00 -13.57
N GLU A 71 1.02 8.45 -12.61
CA GLU A 71 1.13 9.79 -12.03
C GLU A 71 0.89 9.71 -10.52
N VAL A 72 1.80 10.31 -9.74
CA VAL A 72 1.66 10.48 -8.30
C VAL A 72 1.02 11.83 -8.01
N THR A 73 -0.05 11.85 -7.20
CA THR A 73 -0.74 13.10 -6.84
C THR A 73 -0.91 13.23 -5.33
N GLU A 74 -0.83 14.46 -4.84
CA GLU A 74 -1.03 14.78 -3.43
C GLU A 74 -2.50 14.71 -3.02
N THR A 75 -2.77 14.05 -1.88
CA THR A 75 -4.11 13.99 -1.26
C THR A 75 -4.20 14.70 0.08
N THR A 76 -3.10 15.03 0.73
CA THR A 76 -2.98 15.57 2.10
C THR A 76 -3.21 14.58 3.24
N LEU A 77 -3.11 15.08 4.49
CA LEU A 77 -3.36 14.30 5.72
C LEU A 77 -4.74 14.57 6.34
N ASP A 78 -5.52 15.48 5.78
CA ASP A 78 -6.89 15.75 6.19
C ASP A 78 -7.86 14.87 5.43
N GLN A 79 -8.63 14.03 6.13
CA GLN A 79 -9.51 13.03 5.51
C GLN A 79 -10.59 13.65 4.61
N ALA A 80 -11.15 14.81 4.98
CA ALA A 80 -12.18 15.45 4.16
C ALA A 80 -11.57 16.03 2.88
N GLU A 81 -10.38 16.58 2.99
CA GLU A 81 -9.63 17.11 1.85
C GLU A 81 -9.13 15.99 0.92
N VAL A 82 -8.68 14.85 1.46
CA VAL A 82 -8.35 13.63 0.70
C VAL A 82 -9.51 13.23 -0.21
N ILE A 83 -10.72 13.09 0.34
CA ILE A 83 -11.91 12.69 -0.43
C ILE A 83 -12.18 13.71 -1.55
N THR A 84 -12.12 15.01 -1.23
CA THR A 84 -12.36 16.06 -2.23
C THR A 84 -11.34 16.01 -3.36
N ARG A 85 -10.03 16.04 -3.03
CA ARG A 85 -8.96 16.02 -4.04
C ARG A 85 -8.99 14.77 -4.90
N MET A 86 -9.19 13.60 -4.27
CA MET A 86 -9.28 12.34 -5.01
C MET A 86 -10.50 12.30 -5.93
N SER A 87 -11.65 12.80 -5.47
CA SER A 87 -12.87 12.86 -6.29
C SER A 87 -12.69 13.80 -7.49
N ASP A 88 -12.11 14.97 -7.28
CA ASP A 88 -11.86 15.95 -8.34
C ASP A 88 -10.89 15.39 -9.39
N TYR A 89 -9.78 14.79 -8.94
CA TYR A 89 -8.81 14.18 -9.85
C TYR A 89 -9.43 13.03 -10.65
N LEU A 90 -10.17 12.14 -9.97
CA LEU A 90 -10.81 10.99 -10.61
C LEU A 90 -11.87 11.43 -11.63
N ASN A 91 -12.70 12.43 -11.30
CA ASN A 91 -13.67 12.98 -12.25
C ASN A 91 -13.01 13.54 -13.51
N ALA A 92 -11.90 14.26 -13.34
CA ALA A 92 -11.18 14.87 -14.47
C ALA A 92 -10.44 13.83 -15.34
N ASN A 93 -10.05 12.70 -14.78
CA ASN A 93 -9.12 11.76 -15.40
C ASN A 93 -9.66 10.34 -15.60
N ARG A 94 -10.91 10.06 -15.19
CA ARG A 94 -11.51 8.71 -15.16
C ARG A 94 -11.30 7.91 -16.45
N ALA A 95 -11.42 8.57 -17.60
CA ALA A 95 -11.33 7.88 -18.88
C ALA A 95 -9.95 7.25 -19.17
N LYS A 96 -8.88 7.81 -18.60
CA LYS A 96 -7.51 7.30 -18.76
C LYS A 96 -7.09 6.32 -17.67
N ILE A 97 -7.66 6.40 -16.46
CA ILE A 97 -7.26 5.59 -15.31
C ILE A 97 -7.71 4.14 -15.49
N LYS A 98 -6.77 3.21 -15.45
CA LYS A 98 -7.02 1.77 -15.54
C LYS A 98 -6.92 1.06 -14.20
N ALA A 99 -6.10 1.58 -13.30
CA ALA A 99 -6.00 1.10 -11.91
C ALA A 99 -5.53 2.22 -11.00
N ILE A 100 -5.68 2.02 -9.70
CA ILE A 100 -5.22 2.94 -8.65
C ILE A 100 -4.30 2.18 -7.70
N ILE A 101 -3.16 2.79 -7.34
CA ILE A 101 -2.30 2.31 -6.25
C ILE A 101 -2.28 3.39 -5.16
N GLY A 102 -2.94 3.13 -4.03
CA GLY A 102 -2.87 4.02 -2.86
C GLY A 102 -1.53 3.89 -2.16
N LEU A 103 -0.63 4.89 -2.33
CA LEU A 103 0.69 4.88 -1.69
C LEU A 103 0.64 5.18 -0.19
N GLY A 104 -0.53 5.46 0.37
CA GLY A 104 -0.77 5.66 1.78
C GLY A 104 -2.10 5.04 2.22
N ASP A 105 -2.20 4.76 3.53
CA ASP A 105 -3.38 4.09 4.08
C ASP A 105 -4.62 4.99 4.07
N LEU A 106 -4.44 6.30 4.27
CA LEU A 106 -5.54 7.26 4.22
C LEU A 106 -6.12 7.39 2.80
N ALA A 107 -5.25 7.42 1.79
CA ALA A 107 -5.68 7.43 0.39
C ALA A 107 -6.42 6.12 0.03
N THR A 108 -5.89 4.95 0.41
CA THR A 108 -6.51 3.65 0.15
C THR A 108 -7.84 3.51 0.89
N GLY A 109 -7.90 3.83 2.19
CA GLY A 109 -9.10 3.71 3.02
C GLY A 109 -10.16 4.82 2.79
N SER A 110 -9.96 5.66 1.78
CA SER A 110 -10.95 6.64 1.32
C SER A 110 -11.59 6.25 -0.01
N ILE A 111 -11.16 5.18 -0.63
CA ILE A 111 -11.58 4.77 -1.99
C ILE A 111 -13.09 4.61 -2.10
N LYS A 112 -13.73 3.93 -1.14
CA LYS A 112 -15.19 3.76 -1.16
C LYS A 112 -15.91 5.10 -1.19
N ARG A 113 -15.52 6.03 -0.31
CA ARG A 113 -16.17 7.36 -0.23
C ARG A 113 -15.98 8.17 -1.50
N VAL A 114 -14.77 8.09 -2.07
CA VAL A 114 -14.45 8.71 -3.38
C VAL A 114 -15.29 8.10 -4.49
N PHE A 115 -15.34 6.78 -4.58
CA PHE A 115 -16.09 6.06 -5.62
C PHE A 115 -17.59 6.32 -5.52
N ASP A 116 -18.14 6.30 -4.31
CA ASP A 116 -19.56 6.62 -4.08
C ASP A 116 -19.89 8.06 -4.52
N GLN A 117 -18.97 9.02 -4.25
CA GLN A 117 -19.15 10.42 -4.64
C GLN A 117 -19.12 10.63 -6.15
N VAL A 118 -18.28 9.90 -6.88
CA VAL A 118 -18.13 10.05 -8.34
C VAL A 118 -18.88 9.00 -9.16
N GLY A 119 -19.64 8.13 -8.49
CA GLY A 119 -20.46 7.10 -9.13
C GLY A 119 -19.65 5.96 -9.76
N VAL A 120 -18.51 5.57 -9.18
CA VAL A 120 -17.75 4.37 -9.54
C VAL A 120 -18.23 3.19 -8.69
N LYS A 121 -18.46 2.05 -9.30
CA LYS A 121 -18.94 0.86 -8.60
C LYS A 121 -17.76 -0.03 -8.14
N PRO A 122 -17.97 -0.87 -7.11
CA PRO A 122 -16.99 -1.87 -6.72
C PRO A 122 -16.50 -2.69 -7.91
N GLY A 123 -15.18 -2.84 -8.04
CA GLY A 123 -14.55 -3.61 -9.11
C GLY A 123 -14.48 -2.93 -10.48
N GLU A 124 -15.05 -1.73 -10.66
CA GLU A 124 -15.00 -1.01 -11.95
C GLU A 124 -13.59 -0.49 -12.27
N ILE A 125 -12.88 0.01 -11.25
CA ILE A 125 -11.47 0.41 -11.34
C ILE A 125 -10.71 -0.41 -10.30
N PRO A 126 -9.77 -1.26 -10.71
CA PRO A 126 -8.94 -2.02 -9.76
C PRO A 126 -8.12 -1.12 -8.85
N VAL A 127 -8.10 -1.45 -7.56
CA VAL A 127 -7.38 -0.70 -6.53
C VAL A 127 -6.52 -1.64 -5.69
N VAL A 128 -5.29 -1.24 -5.43
CA VAL A 128 -4.38 -1.88 -4.47
C VAL A 128 -3.65 -0.79 -3.67
N GLY A 129 -3.20 -1.10 -2.46
CA GLY A 129 -2.46 -0.12 -1.66
C GLY A 129 -2.28 -0.57 -0.22
N TRP A 130 -2.08 0.37 0.71
CA TRP A 130 -1.97 0.06 2.13
C TRP A 130 -3.31 -0.35 2.74
N GLY A 131 -3.26 -1.17 3.79
CA GLY A 131 -4.44 -1.73 4.44
C GLY A 131 -4.27 -1.97 5.92
N ASN A 132 -3.82 -0.96 6.67
CA ASN A 132 -3.61 -1.03 8.11
C ASN A 132 -4.81 -0.53 8.93
N SER A 133 -5.94 -0.27 8.29
CA SER A 133 -7.16 0.25 8.93
C SER A 133 -8.37 -0.65 8.74
N LEU A 134 -9.33 -0.57 9.66
CA LEU A 134 -10.61 -1.26 9.54
C LEU A 134 -11.41 -0.73 8.34
N ASP A 135 -11.28 0.54 7.99
CA ASP A 135 -11.92 1.13 6.82
C ASP A 135 -11.44 0.40 5.55
N THR A 136 -10.10 0.27 5.36
CA THR A 136 -9.56 -0.44 4.19
C THR A 136 -9.95 -1.91 4.17
N THR A 137 -9.96 -2.62 5.31
CA THR A 137 -10.41 -4.02 5.33
C THR A 137 -11.86 -4.15 4.92
N ALA A 138 -12.74 -3.24 5.35
CA ALA A 138 -14.14 -3.21 4.93
C ALA A 138 -14.26 -2.96 3.41
N GLU A 139 -13.47 -2.03 2.87
CA GLU A 139 -13.45 -1.74 1.44
C GLU A 139 -12.97 -2.94 0.60
N VAL A 140 -12.02 -3.74 1.11
CA VAL A 140 -11.61 -5.01 0.47
C VAL A 140 -12.75 -6.02 0.51
N GLN A 141 -13.45 -6.18 1.64
CA GLN A 141 -14.59 -7.09 1.76
C GLN A 141 -15.74 -6.70 0.82
N GLU A 142 -16.00 -5.41 0.68
CA GLU A 142 -17.04 -4.87 -0.19
C GLU A 142 -16.65 -4.84 -1.69
N GLY A 143 -15.36 -5.04 -1.99
CA GLY A 143 -14.83 -5.12 -3.36
C GLY A 143 -14.50 -3.76 -3.99
N TYR A 144 -14.38 -2.69 -3.20
CA TYR A 144 -13.86 -1.40 -3.66
C TYR A 144 -12.33 -1.42 -3.81
N VAL A 145 -11.64 -2.14 -2.95
CA VAL A 145 -10.20 -2.41 -3.00
C VAL A 145 -9.99 -3.88 -3.30
N ASN A 146 -9.15 -4.21 -4.29
CA ASN A 146 -8.92 -5.58 -4.72
C ASN A 146 -7.98 -6.33 -3.79
N ALA A 147 -6.92 -5.65 -3.33
CA ALA A 147 -5.97 -6.19 -2.37
C ALA A 147 -5.34 -5.05 -1.56
N ALA A 148 -4.98 -5.33 -0.32
CA ALA A 148 -4.36 -4.36 0.55
C ALA A 148 -3.17 -4.96 1.32
N GLN A 149 -2.17 -4.12 1.58
CA GLN A 149 -0.92 -4.50 2.24
C GLN A 149 -1.04 -4.30 3.75
N TRP A 150 -0.95 -5.37 4.51
CA TRP A 150 -0.81 -5.36 5.96
C TRP A 150 0.66 -5.21 6.35
N GLN A 151 1.00 -4.28 7.24
CA GLN A 151 2.37 -4.09 7.75
C GLN A 151 2.74 -5.00 8.91
N ASP A 152 1.75 -5.54 9.62
CA ASP A 152 1.92 -6.31 10.84
C ASP A 152 2.70 -5.56 11.94
N PRO A 153 2.15 -4.47 12.49
CA PRO A 153 2.82 -3.70 13.53
C PRO A 153 3.06 -4.50 14.82
N GLN A 154 2.22 -5.49 15.08
CA GLN A 154 2.34 -6.35 16.26
C GLN A 154 3.53 -7.29 16.14
N ALA A 155 3.65 -8.02 15.01
CA ALA A 155 4.80 -8.86 14.74
C ALA A 155 6.09 -8.05 14.66
N THR A 156 6.06 -6.88 14.01
CA THR A 156 7.20 -5.97 13.92
C THR A 156 7.70 -5.57 15.32
N SER A 157 6.80 -5.14 16.20
CA SER A 157 7.13 -4.73 17.57
C SER A 157 7.66 -5.89 18.41
N PHE A 158 6.98 -7.03 18.36
CA PHE A 158 7.38 -8.24 19.11
C PHE A 158 8.78 -8.72 18.69
N MET A 159 9.03 -8.82 17.39
CA MET A 159 10.31 -9.26 16.86
C MET A 159 11.44 -8.26 17.14
N ALA A 160 11.17 -6.96 17.03
CA ALA A 160 12.16 -5.93 17.37
C ALA A 160 12.59 -6.00 18.83
N LEU A 161 11.64 -6.16 19.76
CA LEU A 161 11.94 -6.37 21.19
C LEU A 161 12.71 -7.66 21.44
N SER A 162 12.36 -8.74 20.76
CA SER A 162 13.06 -10.03 20.87
C SER A 162 14.51 -9.92 20.42
N LEU A 163 14.77 -9.25 19.29
CA LEU A 163 16.13 -9.01 18.81
C LEU A 163 16.93 -8.09 19.76
N ALA A 164 16.28 -7.06 20.32
CA ALA A 164 16.94 -6.19 21.31
C ALA A 164 17.34 -6.98 22.57
N LEU A 165 16.46 -7.86 23.06
CA LEU A 165 16.76 -8.73 24.21
C LEU A 165 17.93 -9.67 23.90
N MET A 166 17.94 -10.33 22.74
CA MET A 166 19.07 -11.15 22.31
C MET A 166 20.38 -10.40 22.34
N ALA A 167 20.39 -9.14 21.86
CA ALA A 167 21.59 -8.31 21.87
C ALA A 167 22.08 -8.00 23.29
N THR A 168 21.17 -7.78 24.26
CA THR A 168 21.54 -7.55 25.68
C THR A 168 22.13 -8.78 26.36
N GLU A 169 21.74 -9.97 25.91
CA GLU A 169 22.29 -11.26 26.38
C GLU A 169 23.59 -11.66 25.66
N GLY A 170 24.17 -10.76 24.85
CA GLY A 170 25.42 -11.02 24.14
C GLY A 170 25.26 -11.89 22.88
N VAL A 171 24.03 -12.08 22.40
CA VAL A 171 23.73 -12.78 21.14
C VAL A 171 23.35 -11.73 20.10
N PRO A 172 24.31 -11.21 19.31
CA PRO A 172 24.02 -10.14 18.35
C PRO A 172 23.14 -10.69 17.22
N PRO A 173 21.98 -10.10 16.96
CA PRO A 173 21.18 -10.47 15.81
C PRO A 173 21.87 -9.98 14.53
N ALA A 174 22.06 -10.88 13.58
CA ALA A 174 22.75 -10.58 12.31
C ALA A 174 21.84 -10.84 11.09
N PHE A 175 20.53 -10.56 11.20
CA PHE A 175 19.57 -10.79 10.15
C PHE A 175 18.43 -9.77 10.17
N ASN A 176 17.79 -9.61 9.03
CA ASN A 176 16.60 -8.79 8.90
C ASN A 176 15.35 -9.66 8.88
N ILE A 177 14.28 -9.16 9.50
CA ILE A 177 12.97 -9.78 9.48
C ILE A 177 12.04 -8.82 8.72
N ILE A 178 11.53 -9.27 7.58
CA ILE A 178 10.53 -8.54 6.82
C ILE A 178 9.14 -9.00 7.24
N THR A 179 8.30 -8.05 7.63
CA THR A 179 6.93 -8.27 8.07
C THR A 179 5.94 -7.78 7.03
N GLY A 180 4.70 -8.27 7.13
CA GLY A 180 3.61 -7.83 6.29
C GLY A 180 3.20 -8.83 5.22
N ALA A 181 2.00 -8.65 4.71
CA ALA A 181 1.40 -9.50 3.68
C ALA A 181 0.38 -8.73 2.86
N LEU A 182 0.28 -9.05 1.58
CA LEU A 182 -0.83 -8.62 0.74
C LEU A 182 -2.04 -9.53 1.02
N TYR A 183 -3.19 -8.95 1.30
CA TYR A 183 -4.44 -9.69 1.51
C TYR A 183 -5.52 -9.28 0.52
N GLU A 184 -6.37 -10.24 0.17
CA GLU A 184 -7.51 -10.08 -0.71
C GLU A 184 -8.81 -10.35 0.08
N LYS A 185 -9.95 -10.29 -0.60
CA LYS A 185 -11.30 -10.39 0.00
C LYS A 185 -11.51 -11.64 0.86
N ASP A 186 -11.00 -12.77 0.45
CA ASP A 186 -11.17 -14.06 1.13
C ASP A 186 -10.44 -14.12 2.49
N THR A 187 -9.39 -13.33 2.67
CA THR A 187 -8.60 -13.24 3.90
C THR A 187 -8.80 -11.94 4.69
N ALA A 188 -9.53 -10.97 4.15
CA ALA A 188 -9.71 -9.65 4.77
C ALA A 188 -10.33 -9.72 6.18
N GLN A 189 -11.23 -10.69 6.46
CA GLN A 189 -11.81 -10.85 7.79
C GLN A 189 -10.75 -11.19 8.85
N THR A 190 -9.75 -12.03 8.52
CA THR A 190 -8.65 -12.35 9.44
C THR A 190 -7.90 -11.09 9.86
N TYR A 191 -7.63 -10.19 8.92
CA TYR A 191 -6.93 -8.93 9.22
C TYR A 191 -7.81 -7.95 10.02
N ALA A 192 -9.11 -7.89 9.73
CA ALA A 192 -10.06 -7.12 10.54
C ALA A 192 -10.12 -7.62 11.99
N ASP A 193 -10.10 -8.92 12.20
CA ASP A 193 -10.11 -9.53 13.54
C ASP A 193 -8.82 -9.20 14.30
N VAL A 194 -7.65 -9.34 13.66
CA VAL A 194 -6.36 -8.95 14.26
C VAL A 194 -6.34 -7.46 14.64
N MET A 195 -6.80 -6.56 13.76
CA MET A 195 -6.87 -5.11 14.04
C MET A 195 -7.84 -4.79 15.18
N SER A 196 -8.88 -5.61 15.37
CA SER A 196 -9.89 -5.44 16.43
C SER A 196 -9.51 -6.13 17.75
N GLY A 197 -8.37 -6.84 17.80
CA GLY A 197 -7.92 -7.57 18.99
C GLY A 197 -8.76 -8.83 19.29
N LYS A 198 -9.27 -9.48 18.27
CA LYS A 198 -10.06 -10.72 18.36
C LYS A 198 -9.23 -11.95 18.02
#